data_ef88c54cd078377ac7bdfd43c6bc3404
#
_entry.id   ef88c54cd078377ac7bdfd43c6bc3404
#
_cell.length_a   1.000
_cell.length_b   1.000
_cell.length_c   1.000
_cell.angle_alpha   90.00
_cell.angle_beta   90.00
_cell.angle_gamma   90.00
#
_symmetry.space_group_name_H-M   'P 1'
#
loop_
_entity.id
_entity.type
_entity.pdbx_description
1 polymer ?
#
loop_
_entity_poly.entity_id
_entity_poly.type
_entity_poly.pdbx_seq_one_letter_code
_entity_poly.pdbx_strand_id
1 'polypeptide(L)'
;MNLKKNLTLKEIELSWASKWESKGLYKTSAVNTSQQGSFCIQLPPPNVTGTLHMGHAFNQSLMDILTRWQRMKKKRTLWLPGTDHAGIATQMVVERQLSKDGKSRFEIGRSAFLDEVWRWKEKSGTTITKQMRRLGSS
;
A
#
# COMPACT_ATOMS: atom_id res chain seq x y z
N MET A 1 -17.95 24.05 19.45
CA MET A 1 -16.79 23.43 18.79
C MET A 1 -16.04 24.52 18.03
N ASN A 2 -14.90 25.01 18.53
CA ASN A 2 -14.13 26.04 17.86
C ASN A 2 -13.31 25.41 16.73
N LEU A 3 -13.70 25.66 15.48
CA LEU A 3 -12.93 25.26 14.33
C LEU A 3 -11.68 26.16 14.24
N LYS A 4 -10.49 25.53 14.14
CA LYS A 4 -9.24 26.27 13.94
C LYS A 4 -9.32 27.00 12.59
N LYS A 5 -8.96 28.29 12.60
CA LYS A 5 -8.98 29.17 11.41
C LYS A 5 -8.01 28.70 10.30
N ASN A 6 -6.94 28.02 10.68
CA ASN A 6 -5.95 27.43 9.77
C ASN A 6 -5.91 25.92 9.95
N LEU A 7 -6.22 25.17 8.90
CA LEU A 7 -6.17 23.70 8.86
C LEU A 7 -4.82 23.26 8.32
N THR A 8 -4.08 22.51 9.12
CA THR A 8 -2.85 21.84 8.68
C THR A 8 -3.22 20.47 8.17
N LEU A 9 -3.34 20.28 6.86
CA LEU A 9 -3.75 19.02 6.24
C LEU A 9 -2.94 17.82 6.76
N LYS A 10 -1.63 17.98 6.89
CA LYS A 10 -0.74 16.93 7.39
C LYS A 10 -1.12 16.41 8.80
N GLU A 11 -1.49 17.31 9.72
CA GLU A 11 -1.91 16.95 11.08
C GLU A 11 -3.24 16.21 11.06
N ILE A 12 -4.17 16.66 10.21
CA ILE A 12 -5.48 16.03 10.04
C ILE A 12 -5.32 14.61 9.50
N GLU A 13 -4.56 14.44 8.43
CA GLU A 13 -4.31 13.13 7.80
C GLU A 13 -3.73 12.13 8.80
N LEU A 14 -2.65 12.51 9.51
CA LEU A 14 -2.00 11.65 10.49
C LEU A 14 -2.94 11.29 11.66
N SER A 15 -3.69 12.27 12.17
CA SER A 15 -4.63 12.06 13.28
C SER A 15 -5.77 11.12 12.89
N TRP A 16 -6.37 11.31 11.73
CA TRP A 16 -7.51 10.49 11.30
C TRP A 16 -7.10 9.09 10.87
N ALA A 17 -6.01 8.91 10.13
CA ALA A 17 -5.51 7.59 9.76
C ALA A 17 -5.27 6.72 10.99
N SER A 18 -4.58 7.27 12.01
CA SER A 18 -4.35 6.57 13.27
C SER A 18 -5.64 6.21 14.01
N LYS A 19 -6.62 7.13 14.06
CA LYS A 19 -7.93 6.88 14.70
C LYS A 19 -8.72 5.78 13.99
N TRP A 20 -8.71 5.77 12.66
CA TRP A 20 -9.42 4.75 11.88
C TRP A 20 -8.80 3.36 12.06
N GLU A 21 -7.49 3.28 12.04
CA GLU A 21 -6.77 2.02 12.27
C GLU A 21 -6.99 1.50 13.70
N SER A 22 -6.84 2.34 14.71
CA SER A 22 -7.02 1.94 16.13
C SER A 22 -8.44 1.48 16.45
N LYS A 23 -9.44 2.08 15.81
CA LYS A 23 -10.84 1.68 15.94
C LYS A 23 -11.22 0.48 15.05
N GLY A 24 -10.33 0.03 14.20
CA GLY A 24 -10.58 -1.09 13.29
C GLY A 24 -11.75 -0.87 12.32
N LEU A 25 -11.98 0.39 11.89
CA LEU A 25 -13.16 0.75 11.09
C LEU A 25 -13.24 0.03 9.74
N TYR A 26 -12.12 -0.45 9.25
CA TYR A 26 -12.03 -1.14 7.96
C TYR A 26 -11.94 -2.66 8.09
N LYS A 27 -11.97 -3.18 9.32
CA LYS A 27 -11.97 -4.63 9.55
C LYS A 27 -13.28 -5.23 9.07
N THR A 28 -13.17 -6.26 8.27
CA THR A 28 -14.31 -7.02 7.75
C THR A 28 -14.43 -8.33 8.51
N SER A 29 -15.61 -8.62 9.04
CA SER A 29 -15.91 -9.92 9.66
C SER A 29 -15.89 -11.03 8.59
N ALA A 30 -15.41 -12.22 8.93
CA ALA A 30 -15.53 -13.40 8.09
C ALA A 30 -17.00 -13.83 7.90
N VAL A 31 -17.84 -13.56 8.90
CA VAL A 31 -19.27 -13.85 8.85
C VAL A 31 -20.02 -12.72 8.16
N ASN A 32 -20.79 -13.05 7.14
CA ASN A 32 -21.61 -12.06 6.45
C ASN A 32 -22.89 -11.78 7.26
N THR A 33 -22.89 -10.68 7.99
CA THR A 33 -24.04 -10.20 8.75
C THR A 33 -24.81 -9.10 8.01
N SER A 34 -24.32 -8.65 6.85
CA SER A 34 -24.96 -7.60 6.09
C SER A 34 -26.09 -8.14 5.24
N GLN A 35 -27.32 -7.63 5.46
CA GLN A 35 -28.47 -7.91 4.63
C GLN A 35 -28.35 -7.30 3.22
N GLN A 36 -27.45 -6.33 3.05
CA GLN A 36 -27.22 -5.61 1.79
C GLN A 36 -26.16 -6.27 0.89
N GLY A 37 -25.66 -7.44 1.30
CA GLY A 37 -24.64 -8.17 0.56
C GLY A 37 -23.20 -7.67 0.84
N SER A 38 -22.28 -8.11 -0.02
CA SER A 38 -20.87 -7.79 0.11
C SER A 38 -20.33 -7.11 -1.16
N PHE A 39 -19.22 -6.39 -0.99
CA PHE A 39 -18.47 -5.77 -2.07
C PHE A 39 -16.97 -5.91 -1.77
N CYS A 40 -16.25 -6.50 -2.69
CA CYS A 40 -14.81 -6.64 -2.60
C CYS A 40 -14.18 -6.04 -3.86
N ILE A 41 -13.13 -5.25 -3.68
CA ILE A 41 -12.31 -4.76 -4.78
C ILE A 41 -10.85 -5.06 -4.49
N GLN A 42 -10.19 -5.71 -5.42
CA GLN A 42 -8.77 -6.02 -5.32
C GLN A 42 -7.97 -4.96 -6.04
N LEU A 43 -6.98 -4.37 -5.35
CA LEU A 43 -6.03 -3.47 -5.96
C LEU A 43 -5.10 -4.26 -6.88
N PRO A 44 -4.88 -3.83 -8.14
CA PRO A 44 -3.77 -4.33 -8.93
C PRO A 44 -2.46 -4.11 -8.16
N PRO A 45 -1.71 -5.19 -7.83
CA PRO A 45 -0.59 -5.07 -6.91
C PRO A 45 0.58 -4.31 -7.56
N PRO A 46 1.02 -3.18 -6.99
CA PRO A 46 2.17 -2.48 -7.52
C PRO A 46 3.45 -3.29 -7.33
N ASN A 47 4.34 -3.19 -8.33
CA ASN A 47 5.64 -3.84 -8.30
C ASN A 47 6.56 -3.23 -7.24
N VAL A 48 7.32 -4.07 -6.51
CA VAL A 48 8.29 -3.60 -5.50
C VAL A 48 9.59 -3.09 -6.15
N THR A 49 9.48 -2.44 -7.31
CA THR A 49 10.61 -1.86 -8.04
C THR A 49 10.93 -0.42 -7.67
N GLY A 50 10.11 0.19 -6.81
CA GLY A 50 10.28 1.57 -6.38
C GLY A 50 9.17 2.06 -5.46
N THR A 51 8.81 3.34 -5.61
CA THR A 51 7.74 3.99 -4.88
C THR A 51 6.50 4.16 -5.77
N LEU A 52 5.35 4.41 -5.14
CA LEU A 52 4.14 4.74 -5.87
C LEU A 52 4.29 6.10 -6.59
N HIS A 53 3.62 6.25 -7.71
CA HIS A 53 3.51 7.50 -8.47
C HIS A 53 2.04 7.93 -8.61
N MET A 54 1.79 9.08 -9.23
CA MET A 54 0.44 9.65 -9.36
C MET A 54 -0.57 8.72 -10.02
N GLY A 55 -0.17 7.89 -10.98
CA GLY A 55 -1.06 6.90 -11.60
C GLY A 55 -1.57 5.86 -10.59
N HIS A 56 -0.71 5.41 -9.67
CA HIS A 56 -1.13 4.54 -8.58
C HIS A 56 -2.08 5.26 -7.62
N ALA A 57 -1.77 6.50 -7.25
CA ALA A 57 -2.62 7.28 -6.36
C ALA A 57 -4.01 7.49 -6.95
N PHE A 58 -4.09 7.83 -8.24
CA PHE A 58 -5.35 8.01 -8.96
C PHE A 58 -6.18 6.72 -8.96
N ASN A 59 -5.58 5.59 -9.34
CA ASN A 59 -6.26 4.30 -9.37
C ASN A 59 -6.77 3.88 -7.99
N GLN A 60 -5.93 4.02 -6.96
CA GLN A 60 -6.31 3.73 -5.58
C GLN A 60 -7.44 4.63 -5.07
N SER A 61 -7.42 5.91 -5.41
CA SER A 61 -8.49 6.85 -5.04
C SER A 61 -9.83 6.46 -5.67
N LEU A 62 -9.85 6.04 -6.93
CA LEU A 62 -11.09 5.57 -7.58
C LEU A 62 -11.65 4.33 -6.88
N MET A 63 -10.80 3.37 -6.55
CA MET A 63 -11.21 2.15 -5.85
C MET A 63 -11.69 2.45 -4.42
N ASP A 64 -11.05 3.37 -3.73
CA ASP A 64 -11.44 3.81 -2.40
C ASP A 64 -12.81 4.52 -2.41
N ILE A 65 -13.05 5.39 -3.38
CA ILE A 65 -14.36 6.03 -3.58
C ILE A 65 -15.45 4.97 -3.73
N LEU A 66 -15.25 3.97 -4.57
CA LEU A 66 -16.20 2.88 -4.77
C LEU A 66 -16.43 2.08 -3.49
N THR A 67 -15.37 1.77 -2.76
CA THR A 67 -15.44 1.04 -1.48
C THR A 67 -16.21 1.83 -0.44
N ARG A 68 -15.91 3.12 -0.28
CA ARG A 68 -16.62 4.02 0.64
C ARG A 68 -18.10 4.16 0.29
N TRP A 69 -18.40 4.32 -0.99
CA TRP A 69 -19.78 4.38 -1.47
C TRP A 69 -20.57 3.12 -1.15
N GLN A 70 -19.99 1.94 -1.38
CA GLN A 70 -20.65 0.67 -1.05
C GLN A 70 -20.79 0.47 0.47
N ARG A 71 -19.81 0.97 1.26
CA ARG A 71 -19.91 0.97 2.73
C ARG A 71 -21.04 1.86 3.22
N MET A 72 -21.23 3.04 2.63
CA MET A 72 -22.37 3.93 2.92
C MET A 72 -23.71 3.26 2.60
N LYS A 73 -23.77 2.37 1.63
CA LYS A 73 -24.91 1.50 1.34
C LYS A 73 -25.05 0.32 2.31
N LYS A 74 -24.30 0.30 3.41
CA LYS A 74 -24.31 -0.75 4.44
C LYS A 74 -23.88 -2.14 3.93
N LYS A 75 -23.22 -2.24 2.80
CA LYS A 75 -22.62 -3.50 2.35
C LYS A 75 -21.39 -3.83 3.19
N ARG A 76 -21.12 -5.10 3.35
CA ARG A 76 -19.83 -5.58 3.86
C ARG A 76 -18.76 -5.32 2.79
N THR A 77 -17.82 -4.44 3.07
CA THR A 77 -16.81 -4.03 2.09
C THR A 77 -15.42 -4.53 2.47
N LEU A 78 -14.66 -4.91 1.46
CA LEU A 78 -13.23 -5.21 1.57
C LEU A 78 -12.50 -4.57 0.39
N TRP A 79 -11.56 -3.68 0.70
CA TRP A 79 -10.54 -3.25 -0.22
C TRP A 79 -9.27 -4.03 0.08
N LEU A 80 -8.82 -4.85 -0.89
CA LEU A 80 -7.71 -5.77 -0.69
C LEU A 80 -6.46 -5.24 -1.38
N PRO A 81 -5.51 -4.64 -0.65
CA PRO A 81 -4.22 -4.24 -1.18
C PRO A 81 -3.26 -5.42 -1.27
N GLY A 82 -2.25 -5.27 -2.12
CA GLY A 82 -1.14 -6.21 -2.26
C GLY A 82 0.05 -5.56 -2.93
N THR A 83 1.15 -6.29 -3.03
CA THR A 83 2.34 -5.90 -3.79
C THR A 83 2.81 -7.08 -4.62
N ASP A 84 3.35 -6.80 -5.80
CA ASP A 84 3.98 -7.82 -6.66
C ASP A 84 5.50 -7.80 -6.45
N HIS A 85 6.08 -8.97 -6.26
CA HIS A 85 7.53 -9.14 -6.17
C HIS A 85 8.26 -8.76 -7.46
N ALA A 86 7.59 -8.81 -8.63
CA ALA A 86 8.11 -8.43 -9.93
C ALA A 86 9.50 -9.03 -10.23
N GLY A 87 9.68 -10.29 -9.92
CA GLY A 87 10.93 -11.07 -9.90
C GLY A 87 12.11 -10.50 -10.69
N ILE A 88 12.09 -10.59 -12.03
CA ILE A 88 13.18 -10.11 -12.91
C ILE A 88 13.42 -8.61 -12.72
N ALA A 89 12.37 -7.80 -12.70
CA ALA A 89 12.51 -6.35 -12.58
C ALA A 89 13.13 -5.93 -11.25
N THR A 90 12.77 -6.60 -10.14
CA THR A 90 13.36 -6.37 -8.83
C THR A 90 14.83 -6.78 -8.78
N GLN A 91 15.21 -7.90 -9.40
CA GLN A 91 16.60 -8.30 -9.53
C GLN A 91 17.41 -7.24 -10.31
N MET A 92 16.88 -6.73 -11.41
CA MET A 92 17.54 -5.65 -12.19
C MET A 92 17.74 -4.37 -11.36
N VAL A 93 16.80 -4.03 -10.49
CA VAL A 93 16.96 -2.87 -9.58
C VAL A 93 18.11 -3.11 -8.60
N VAL A 94 18.19 -4.29 -8.01
CA VAL A 94 19.25 -4.66 -7.07
C VAL A 94 20.61 -4.72 -7.77
N GLU A 95 20.69 -5.30 -8.97
CA GLU A 95 21.91 -5.29 -9.78
C GLU A 95 22.44 -3.88 -10.06
N ARG A 96 21.53 -2.96 -10.42
CA ARG A 96 21.90 -1.54 -10.63
C ARG A 96 22.43 -0.88 -9.36
N GLN A 97 21.91 -1.26 -8.18
CA GLN A 97 22.42 -0.73 -6.92
C GLN A 97 23.81 -1.29 -6.60
N LEU A 98 23.99 -2.60 -6.74
CA LEU A 98 25.30 -3.24 -6.56
C LEU A 98 26.35 -2.62 -7.50
N SER A 99 25.98 -2.38 -8.75
CA SER A 99 26.87 -1.76 -9.72
C SER A 99 27.32 -0.34 -9.34
N LYS A 100 26.47 0.44 -8.67
CA LYS A 100 26.84 1.76 -8.12
C LYS A 100 27.87 1.65 -7.02
N ASP A 101 27.86 0.55 -6.27
CA ASP A 101 28.82 0.24 -5.20
C ASP A 101 30.04 -0.52 -5.75
N GLY A 102 30.20 -0.61 -7.07
CA GLY A 102 31.31 -1.30 -7.74
C GLY A 102 31.28 -2.82 -7.59
N LYS A 103 30.11 -3.40 -7.29
CA LYS A 103 29.93 -4.85 -7.09
C LYS A 103 29.09 -5.46 -8.19
N SER A 104 29.32 -6.73 -8.49
CA SER A 104 28.45 -7.51 -9.38
C SER A 104 27.81 -8.68 -8.64
N ARG A 105 26.65 -9.14 -9.16
CA ARG A 105 25.98 -10.32 -8.60
C ARG A 105 26.84 -11.59 -8.68
N PHE A 106 27.75 -11.65 -9.67
CA PHE A 106 28.64 -12.78 -9.83
C PHE A 106 29.74 -12.81 -8.79
N GLU A 107 30.27 -11.64 -8.39
CA GLU A 107 31.30 -11.52 -7.34
C GLU A 107 30.76 -11.85 -5.97
N ILE A 108 29.56 -11.36 -5.61
CA ILE A 108 28.97 -11.61 -4.31
C ILE A 108 28.37 -13.02 -4.17
N GLY A 109 28.10 -13.69 -5.29
CA GLY A 109 27.51 -15.02 -5.34
C GLY A 109 25.98 -15.03 -5.11
N ARG A 110 25.37 -16.17 -5.43
CA ARG A 110 23.91 -16.33 -5.46
C ARG A 110 23.25 -16.05 -4.10
N SER A 111 23.79 -16.58 -3.01
CA SER A 111 23.18 -16.45 -1.68
C SER A 111 23.11 -14.98 -1.26
N ALA A 112 24.24 -14.28 -1.29
CA ALA A 112 24.31 -12.88 -0.92
C ALA A 112 23.45 -11.99 -1.85
N PHE A 113 23.37 -12.33 -3.13
CA PHE A 113 22.48 -11.62 -4.05
C PHE A 113 21.00 -11.78 -3.69
N LEU A 114 20.57 -12.99 -3.33
CA LEU A 114 19.20 -13.23 -2.89
C LEU A 114 18.87 -12.46 -1.60
N ASP A 115 19.81 -12.38 -0.64
CA ASP A 115 19.64 -11.60 0.57
C ASP A 115 19.43 -10.10 0.27
N GLU A 116 20.18 -9.56 -0.69
CA GLU A 116 19.97 -8.18 -1.15
C GLU A 116 18.61 -7.98 -1.82
N VAL A 117 18.15 -8.93 -2.63
CA VAL A 117 16.83 -8.89 -3.28
C VAL A 117 15.73 -8.91 -2.22
N TRP A 118 15.81 -9.76 -1.21
CA TRP A 118 14.85 -9.79 -0.11
C TRP A 118 14.86 -8.51 0.73
N ARG A 119 16.03 -7.98 1.02
CA ARG A 119 16.17 -6.69 1.72
C ARG A 119 15.53 -5.54 0.94
N TRP A 120 15.75 -5.50 -0.36
CA TRP A 120 15.11 -4.52 -1.23
C TRP A 120 13.59 -4.66 -1.23
N LYS A 121 13.09 -5.87 -1.40
CA LYS A 121 11.64 -6.19 -1.38
C LYS A 121 10.98 -5.72 -0.09
N GLU A 122 11.60 -5.98 1.05
CA GLU A 122 11.12 -5.55 2.36
C GLU A 122 11.04 -4.01 2.44
N LYS A 123 12.11 -3.34 2.06
CA LYS A 123 12.20 -1.87 2.05
C LYS A 123 11.16 -1.24 1.12
N SER A 124 11.09 -1.70 -0.12
CA SER A 124 10.17 -1.16 -1.13
C SER A 124 8.71 -1.45 -0.77
N GLY A 125 8.38 -2.69 -0.39
CA GLY A 125 7.04 -3.09 0.02
C GLY A 125 6.53 -2.30 1.24
N THR A 126 7.39 -2.10 2.24
CA THR A 126 7.07 -1.26 3.40
C THR A 126 6.81 0.19 3.00
N THR A 127 7.59 0.74 2.07
CA THR A 127 7.41 2.10 1.56
C THR A 127 6.07 2.23 0.84
N ILE A 128 5.75 1.29 -0.05
CA ILE A 128 4.47 1.25 -0.78
C ILE A 128 3.29 1.20 0.19
N THR A 129 3.34 0.32 1.18
CA THR A 129 2.27 0.19 2.18
C THR A 129 2.08 1.47 2.98
N LYS A 130 3.17 2.14 3.38
CA LYS A 130 3.10 3.45 4.06
C LYS A 130 2.48 4.53 3.16
N GLN A 131 2.81 4.53 1.87
CA GLN A 131 2.22 5.47 0.91
C GLN A 131 0.70 5.23 0.74
N MET A 132 0.27 3.96 0.64
CA MET A 132 -1.17 3.61 0.59
C MET A 132 -1.92 4.08 1.84
N ARG A 133 -1.36 3.86 3.02
CA ARG A 133 -1.95 4.35 4.28
C ARG A 133 -2.04 5.86 4.31
N ARG A 134 -1.04 6.55 3.80
CA ARG A 134 -1.04 8.02 3.76
C ARG A 134 -2.10 8.59 2.81
N LEU A 135 -2.47 7.87 1.75
CA LEU A 135 -3.61 8.23 0.90
C LEU A 135 -4.95 8.13 1.64
N GLY A 136 -4.98 7.51 2.80
CA GLY A 136 -6.19 7.32 3.59
C GLY A 136 -7.17 6.31 2.99
N SER A 137 -6.70 5.44 2.11
CA SER A 137 -7.51 4.38 1.50
C SER A 137 -8.03 3.40 2.56
N SER A 138 -9.26 2.94 2.39
CA SER A 138 -10.03 2.26 3.44
C SER A 138 -10.53 0.87 3.05
#